data_5d42d94e9fb3de91f1353ab711bfabc4
#
_entry.id   5d42d94e9fb3de91f1353ab711bfabc4
#
_cell.length_a   1.000
_cell.length_b   1.000
_cell.length_c   1.000
_cell.angle_alpha   90.00
_cell.angle_beta   90.00
_cell.angle_gamma   90.00
#
_symmetry.space_group_name_H-M   'P 1'
#
loop_
_entity.id
_entity.type
_entity.pdbx_description
1 polymer ?
#
loop_
_entity_poly.entity_id
_entity_poly.type
_entity_poly.pdbx_seq_one_letter_code
_entity_poly.pdbx_strand_id
1 'polypeptide(L)'
;MNLKILLPAEILLEHEVTKINAEAENGYFCLLPHHVDFVAALTPGVLSYVSHGQDHFIAVDGGTLVKRGQEVLVSIRNAVRGPELGKLKAVVEEQFEELDEKEKKARTAAAKLEVDLLRRFLELKEH
;
A
#
# COMPACT_ATOMS: atom_id res chain seq x y z
N MET A 1 -11.94 -1.80 14.46
CA MET A 1 -11.94 -0.69 13.49
C MET A 1 -12.43 -1.20 12.13
N ASN A 2 -13.04 -0.36 11.37
CA ASN A 2 -13.61 -0.69 10.07
C ASN A 2 -12.65 -0.30 8.95
N LEU A 3 -12.21 -1.28 8.16
CA LEU A 3 -11.33 -1.05 7.02
C LEU A 3 -12.15 -1.06 5.73
N LYS A 4 -12.02 0.01 4.96
CA LYS A 4 -12.66 0.16 3.66
C LYS A 4 -11.58 0.46 2.63
N ILE A 5 -11.46 -0.39 1.63
CA ILE A 5 -10.51 -0.20 0.52
C ILE A 5 -11.27 0.18 -0.74
N LEU A 6 -10.91 1.33 -1.29
CA LEU A 6 -11.57 1.92 -2.45
C LEU A 6 -10.66 1.86 -3.68
N LEU A 7 -11.23 1.41 -4.78
CA LEU A 7 -10.69 1.56 -6.13
C LEU A 7 -11.42 2.70 -6.83
N PRO A 8 -10.91 3.25 -7.95
CA PRO A 8 -11.53 4.40 -8.60
C PRO A 8 -12.99 4.23 -8.97
N ALA A 9 -13.42 3.02 -9.31
CA ALA A 9 -14.78 2.76 -9.78
C ALA A 9 -15.62 1.91 -8.83
N GLU A 10 -15.05 1.40 -7.75
CA GLU A 10 -15.74 0.47 -6.86
C GLU A 10 -15.12 0.40 -5.46
N ILE A 11 -15.88 -0.16 -4.54
CA ILE A 11 -15.37 -0.53 -3.21
C ILE A 11 -14.84 -1.96 -3.34
N LEU A 12 -13.53 -2.15 -3.09
CA LEU A 12 -12.93 -3.47 -3.17
C LEU A 12 -13.37 -4.34 -1.99
N LEU A 13 -13.30 -3.81 -0.77
CA LEU A 13 -13.75 -4.51 0.41
C LEU A 13 -14.07 -3.54 1.54
N GLU A 14 -14.87 -4.04 2.49
CA GLU A 14 -15.16 -3.36 3.74
C GLU A 14 -15.31 -4.42 4.82
N HIS A 15 -14.40 -4.43 5.79
CA HIS A 15 -14.36 -5.43 6.86
C HIS A 15 -14.02 -4.82 8.20
N GLU A 16 -14.56 -5.42 9.25
CA GLU A 16 -14.13 -5.14 10.60
C GLU A 16 -12.78 -5.83 10.84
N VAL A 17 -11.77 -5.05 11.23
CA VAL A 17 -10.40 -5.57 11.40
C VAL A 17 -9.83 -5.15 12.76
N THR A 18 -8.85 -5.92 13.23
CA THR A 18 -8.18 -5.65 14.50
C THR A 18 -6.76 -5.14 14.33
N LYS A 19 -6.20 -5.24 13.11
CA LYS A 19 -4.84 -4.83 12.84
C LYS A 19 -4.65 -4.59 11.34
N ILE A 20 -3.90 -3.57 10.99
CA ILE A 20 -3.52 -3.27 9.60
C ILE A 20 -2.03 -3.00 9.56
N ASN A 21 -1.32 -3.67 8.66
CA ASN A 21 0.09 -3.39 8.37
C ASN A 21 0.21 -2.93 6.93
N ALA A 22 0.97 -1.88 6.72
CA ALA A 22 1.20 -1.34 5.37
C ALA A 22 2.57 -0.67 5.30
N GLU A 23 2.99 -0.38 4.08
CA GLU A 23 4.24 0.33 3.82
C GLU A 23 3.94 1.72 3.28
N ALA A 24 4.43 2.73 3.97
CA ALA A 24 4.35 4.13 3.57
C ALA A 24 5.71 4.62 3.07
N GLU A 25 5.73 5.83 2.55
CA GLU A 25 6.97 6.45 2.07
C GLU A 25 8.05 6.54 3.14
N ASN A 26 7.67 6.62 4.40
CA ASN A 26 8.60 6.70 5.53
C ASN A 26 8.78 5.37 6.29
N GLY A 27 8.40 4.25 5.67
CA GLY A 27 8.60 2.91 6.23
C GLY A 27 7.31 2.17 6.55
N TYR A 28 7.47 0.98 7.10
CA TYR A 28 6.35 0.15 7.51
C TYR A 28 5.66 0.70 8.76
N PHE A 29 4.36 0.52 8.83
CA PHE A 29 3.60 0.89 10.03
C PHE A 29 2.51 -0.14 10.33
N CYS A 30 2.08 -0.16 11.57
CA CYS A 30 1.01 -1.03 12.05
C CYS A 30 -0.06 -0.17 12.73
N LEU A 31 -1.31 -0.31 12.30
CA LEU A 31 -2.45 0.36 12.92
C LEU A 31 -3.23 -0.61 13.78
N LEU A 32 -3.49 -0.20 15.01
CA LEU A 32 -4.38 -0.89 15.95
C LEU A 32 -5.60 -0.01 16.21
N PRO A 33 -6.72 -0.58 16.72
CA PRO A 33 -7.95 0.18 16.91
C PRO A 33 -7.82 1.45 17.75
N HIS A 34 -6.88 1.47 18.69
CA HIS A 34 -6.65 2.62 19.57
C HIS A 34 -5.59 3.59 19.06
N HIS A 35 -5.07 3.37 17.87
CA HIS A 35 -4.12 4.31 17.27
C HIS A 35 -4.78 5.67 17.05
N VAL A 36 -4.02 6.75 17.24
CA VAL A 36 -4.50 8.10 16.94
C VAL A 36 -4.83 8.25 15.46
N ASP A 37 -5.60 9.26 15.11
CA ASP A 37 -5.88 9.58 13.72
C ASP A 37 -4.58 9.75 12.94
N PHE A 38 -4.57 9.24 11.72
CA PHE A 38 -3.33 9.05 10.97
C PHE A 38 -3.58 9.13 9.47
N VAL A 39 -2.65 9.74 8.75
CA VAL A 39 -2.67 9.82 7.28
C VAL A 39 -1.32 9.37 6.76
N ALA A 40 -1.32 8.48 5.78
CA ALA A 40 -0.09 7.99 5.15
C ALA A 40 -0.23 7.90 3.64
N ALA A 41 0.87 8.22 2.94
CA ALA A 41 1.01 7.92 1.52
C ALA A 41 1.62 6.51 1.42
N LEU A 42 0.91 5.60 0.77
CA LEU A 42 1.34 4.22 0.60
C LEU A 42 2.23 4.07 -0.62
N THR A 43 3.27 3.25 -0.48
CA THR A 43 4.11 2.83 -1.61
C THR A 43 3.58 1.52 -2.19
N PRO A 44 3.96 1.15 -3.42
CA PRO A 44 3.65 -0.18 -3.93
C PRO A 44 4.20 -1.24 -2.99
N GLY A 45 3.35 -2.17 -2.59
CA GLY A 45 3.73 -3.19 -1.62
C GLY A 45 2.56 -4.05 -1.22
N VAL A 46 2.70 -4.78 -0.12
CA VAL A 46 1.66 -5.65 0.40
C VAL A 46 1.08 -5.03 1.67
N LEU A 47 -0.23 -4.80 1.63
CA LEU A 47 -1.00 -4.41 2.80
C LEU A 47 -1.59 -5.67 3.42
N SER A 48 -1.49 -5.82 4.72
CA SER A 48 -2.11 -6.94 5.42
C SER A 48 -3.05 -6.43 6.50
N TYR A 49 -4.07 -7.22 6.78
CA TYR A 49 -5.00 -6.92 7.86
C TYR A 49 -5.47 -8.22 8.53
N VAL A 50 -5.87 -8.11 9.79
CA VAL A 50 -6.40 -9.23 10.56
C VAL A 50 -7.89 -9.03 10.75
N SER A 51 -8.67 -10.02 10.32
CA SER A 51 -10.13 -10.04 10.49
C SER A 51 -10.52 -11.43 10.97
N HIS A 52 -11.30 -11.49 12.05
CA HIS A 52 -11.73 -12.76 12.68
C HIS A 52 -10.54 -13.70 13.00
N GLY A 53 -9.43 -13.12 13.45
CA GLY A 53 -8.25 -13.88 13.84
C GLY A 53 -7.42 -14.41 12.67
N GLN A 54 -7.73 -14.04 11.43
CA GLN A 54 -7.01 -14.49 10.25
C GLN A 54 -6.34 -13.34 9.53
N ASP A 55 -5.12 -13.59 9.04
CA ASP A 55 -4.37 -12.65 8.23
C ASP A 55 -4.85 -12.68 6.78
N HIS A 56 -5.03 -11.50 6.21
CA HIS A 56 -5.36 -11.32 4.80
C HIS A 56 -4.34 -10.39 4.15
N PHE A 57 -4.02 -10.64 2.89
CA PHE A 57 -2.99 -9.90 2.17
C PHE A 57 -3.55 -9.34 0.87
N ILE A 58 -3.14 -8.10 0.56
CA ILE A 58 -3.51 -7.42 -0.69
C ILE A 58 -2.27 -6.72 -1.22
N ALA A 59 -1.92 -6.99 -2.47
CA ALA A 59 -0.89 -6.22 -3.16
C ALA A 59 -1.53 -4.90 -3.62
N VAL A 60 -0.91 -3.78 -3.29
CA VAL A 60 -1.40 -2.44 -3.64
C VAL A 60 -0.35 -1.68 -4.44
N ASP A 61 -0.83 -0.84 -5.34
CA ASP A 61 0.00 -0.02 -6.24
C ASP A 61 0.25 1.38 -5.63
N GLY A 62 0.33 1.45 -4.32
CA GLY A 62 0.40 2.74 -3.65
C GLY A 62 -0.99 3.36 -3.45
N GLY A 63 -1.03 4.52 -2.86
CA GLY A 63 -2.29 5.21 -2.59
C GLY A 63 -2.24 5.98 -1.30
N THR A 64 -3.40 6.21 -0.70
CA THR A 64 -3.52 6.97 0.54
C THR A 64 -4.32 6.19 1.57
N LEU A 65 -3.84 6.19 2.81
CA LEU A 65 -4.55 5.61 3.95
C LEU A 65 -4.88 6.73 4.94
N VAL A 66 -6.15 6.75 5.37
CA VAL A 66 -6.61 7.71 6.37
C VAL A 66 -7.30 6.95 7.49
N LYS A 67 -6.81 7.10 8.73
CA LYS A 67 -7.49 6.60 9.92
C LYS A 67 -8.13 7.77 10.65
N ARG A 68 -9.42 7.68 10.85
CA ARG A 68 -10.19 8.66 11.62
C ARG A 68 -11.13 7.93 12.58
N GLY A 69 -10.84 8.00 13.87
CA GLY A 69 -11.57 7.24 14.86
C GLY A 69 -11.46 5.74 14.62
N GLN A 70 -12.58 5.07 14.44
CA GLN A 70 -12.63 3.64 14.15
C GLN A 70 -12.75 3.32 12.66
N GLU A 71 -12.69 4.34 11.81
CA GLU A 71 -12.77 4.18 10.36
C GLU A 71 -11.39 4.31 9.72
N VAL A 72 -11.07 3.37 8.82
CA VAL A 72 -9.85 3.42 8.02
C VAL A 72 -10.24 3.36 6.55
N LEU A 73 -9.87 4.38 5.79
CA LEU A 73 -10.10 4.45 4.36
C LEU A 73 -8.77 4.31 3.63
N VAL A 74 -8.70 3.37 2.69
CA VAL A 74 -7.55 3.18 1.82
C VAL A 74 -8.01 3.41 0.39
N SER A 75 -7.43 4.41 -0.27
CA SER A 75 -7.73 4.74 -1.67
C SER A 75 -6.54 4.33 -2.52
N ILE A 76 -6.74 3.39 -3.44
CA ILE A 76 -5.69 2.84 -4.29
C ILE A 76 -6.21 2.73 -5.72
N ARG A 77 -5.29 2.69 -6.69
CA ARG A 77 -5.65 2.56 -8.10
C ARG A 77 -5.76 1.11 -8.55
N ASN A 78 -4.85 0.28 -8.07
CA ASN A 78 -4.81 -1.14 -8.44
C ASN A 78 -4.54 -1.99 -7.20
N ALA A 79 -5.21 -3.14 -7.14
CA ALA A 79 -5.02 -4.09 -6.06
C ALA A 79 -5.14 -5.53 -6.57
N VAL A 80 -4.38 -6.44 -5.97
CA VAL A 80 -4.50 -7.87 -6.21
C VAL A 80 -4.64 -8.57 -4.87
N ARG A 81 -5.73 -9.30 -4.70
CA ARG A 81 -5.99 -10.08 -3.48
C ARG A 81 -5.37 -11.46 -3.64
N GLY A 82 -4.87 -12.00 -2.56
CA GLY A 82 -4.34 -13.36 -2.57
C GLY A 82 -4.05 -13.88 -1.18
N PRO A 83 -4.12 -15.22 -1.01
CA PRO A 83 -3.87 -15.84 0.28
C PRO A 83 -2.39 -15.98 0.63
N GLU A 84 -1.49 -15.91 -0.36
CA GLU A 84 -0.07 -16.15 -0.16
C GLU A 84 0.76 -14.88 -0.33
N LEU A 85 1.46 -14.49 0.72
CA LEU A 85 2.30 -13.30 0.74
C LEU A 85 3.39 -13.34 -0.35
N GLY A 86 4.02 -14.50 -0.57
CA GLY A 86 5.07 -14.63 -1.57
C GLY A 86 4.59 -14.33 -2.98
N LYS A 87 3.40 -14.79 -3.34
CA LYS A 87 2.80 -14.49 -4.65
C LYS A 87 2.47 -13.02 -4.80
N LEU A 88 2.00 -12.38 -3.75
CA LEU A 88 1.69 -10.96 -3.78
C LEU A 88 2.94 -10.10 -3.92
N LYS A 89 4.03 -10.49 -3.28
CA LYS A 89 5.31 -9.80 -3.46
C LYS A 89 5.80 -9.90 -4.91
N ALA A 90 5.65 -11.08 -5.53
CA ALA A 90 5.97 -11.24 -6.94
C ALA A 90 5.11 -10.36 -7.84
N VAL A 91 3.81 -10.22 -7.54
CA VAL A 91 2.91 -9.32 -8.28
C VAL A 91 3.38 -7.88 -8.18
N VAL A 92 3.79 -7.43 -6.99
CA VAL A 92 4.31 -6.06 -6.82
C VAL A 92 5.55 -5.85 -7.68
N GLU A 93 6.48 -6.80 -7.65
CA GLU A 93 7.71 -6.70 -8.43
C GLU A 93 7.47 -6.78 -9.94
N GLU A 94 6.64 -7.72 -10.39
CA GLU A 94 6.43 -7.96 -11.81
C GLU A 94 5.45 -7.00 -12.47
N GLN A 95 4.33 -6.72 -11.80
CA GLN A 95 3.27 -5.91 -12.41
C GLN A 95 3.40 -4.43 -12.08
N PHE A 96 3.55 -4.09 -10.81
CA PHE A 96 3.52 -2.69 -10.41
C PHE A 96 4.85 -1.97 -10.71
N GLU A 97 5.97 -2.63 -10.49
CA GLU A 97 7.28 -2.06 -10.79
C GLU A 97 7.56 -2.02 -12.29
N GLU A 98 7.09 -3.00 -13.05
CA GLU A 98 7.19 -2.98 -14.52
C GLU A 98 6.39 -1.83 -15.12
N LEU A 99 5.19 -1.56 -14.61
CA LEU A 99 4.40 -0.41 -15.04
C LEU A 99 5.15 0.89 -14.79
N ASP A 100 5.78 1.02 -13.63
CA ASP A 100 6.63 2.16 -13.31
C ASP A 100 7.80 2.28 -14.28
N GLU A 101 8.44 1.18 -14.64
CA GLU A 101 9.54 1.19 -15.59
C GLU A 101 9.10 1.56 -17.01
N LYS A 102 7.95 1.08 -17.44
CA LYS A 102 7.38 1.47 -18.73
C LYS A 102 7.06 2.97 -18.78
N GLU A 103 6.50 3.49 -17.70
CA GLU A 103 6.28 4.92 -17.56
C GLU A 103 7.59 5.71 -17.59
N LYS A 104 8.63 5.19 -16.92
CA LYS A 104 9.95 5.80 -16.93
C LYS A 104 10.57 5.86 -18.32
N LYS A 105 10.39 4.83 -19.13
CA LYS A 105 10.89 4.82 -20.51
C LYS A 105 10.21 5.88 -21.38
N ALA A 106 8.99 6.23 -21.05
CA ALA A 106 8.25 7.28 -21.75
C ALA A 106 8.59 8.69 -21.26
N ARG A 107 9.35 8.82 -20.18
CA ARG A 107 9.75 10.09 -19.56
C ARG A 107 11.15 10.51 -19.99
N THR A 108 11.48 11.78 -19.71
CA THR A 108 12.83 12.29 -19.90
C THR A 108 13.79 11.65 -18.89
N ALA A 109 15.10 11.65 -19.21
CA ALA A 109 16.13 11.13 -18.32
C ALA A 109 16.13 11.84 -16.96
N ALA A 110 15.80 13.11 -16.89
CA ALA A 110 15.71 13.87 -15.65
C ALA A 110 14.60 13.34 -14.74
N ALA A 111 13.43 13.01 -15.30
CA ALA A 111 12.32 12.46 -14.54
C ALA A 111 12.67 11.07 -13.98
N LYS A 112 13.36 10.25 -14.76
CA LYS A 112 13.82 8.94 -14.31
C LYS A 112 14.78 9.05 -13.14
N LEU A 113 15.73 9.98 -13.22
CA LEU A 113 16.69 10.23 -12.16
C LEU A 113 15.99 10.67 -10.86
N GLU A 114 14.98 11.52 -10.98
CA GLU A 114 14.20 11.98 -9.83
C GLU A 114 13.49 10.82 -9.12
N VAL A 115 12.89 9.91 -9.86
CA VAL A 115 12.23 8.73 -9.29
C VAL A 115 13.23 7.83 -8.58
N ASP A 116 14.38 7.60 -9.17
CA ASP A 116 15.44 6.78 -8.58
C ASP A 116 15.98 7.40 -7.29
N LEU A 117 16.12 8.72 -7.26
CA LEU A 117 16.55 9.44 -6.04
C LEU A 117 15.52 9.32 -4.94
N LEU A 118 14.24 9.43 -5.26
CA LEU A 118 13.16 9.25 -4.28
C LEU A 118 13.17 7.85 -3.70
N ARG A 119 13.35 6.82 -4.51
CA ARG A 119 13.45 5.44 -4.04
C ARG A 119 14.61 5.26 -3.08
N ARG A 120 15.78 5.77 -3.42
CA ARG A 120 16.95 5.69 -2.53
C ARG A 120 16.73 6.41 -1.22
N PHE A 121 16.08 7.54 -1.26
CA PHE A 121 15.75 8.30 -0.07
C PHE A 121 14.81 7.51 0.86
N LEU A 122 13.81 6.84 0.29
CA LEU A 122 12.89 6.00 1.05
C LEU A 122 13.59 4.78 1.65
N GLU A 123 14.47 4.13 0.90
CA GLU A 123 15.28 3.01 1.38
C GLU A 123 16.15 3.41 2.57
N LEU A 124 16.74 4.60 2.53
CA LEU A 124 17.54 5.11 3.64
C LEU A 124 16.73 5.37 4.90
N LYS A 125 15.45 5.74 4.76
CA LYS A 125 14.55 5.95 5.89
C LYS A 125 14.07 4.66 6.54
N GLU A 126 14.04 3.56 5.80
CA GLU A 126 13.65 2.24 6.31
C GLU A 126 14.74 1.60 7.17
N HIS A 127 15.94 2.09 7.08
CA HIS A 127 17.09 1.64 7.86
C HIS A 127 17.42 2.67 8.94
#